data_87b34c166e7f797aca4ea5db62b56044
#
_entry.id   87b34c166e7f797aca4ea5db62b56044
#
_cell.length_a   1.000
_cell.length_b   1.000
_cell.length_c   1.000
_cell.angle_alpha   90.00
_cell.angle_beta   90.00
_cell.angle_gamma   90.00
#
_symmetry.space_group_name_H-M   'P 1'
#
loop_
_entity.id
_entity.type
_entity.pdbx_description
1 polymer ?
#
loop_
_entity_poly.entity_id
_entity_poly.type
_entity_poly.pdbx_seq_one_letter_code
_entity_poly.pdbx_strand_id
1 'polypeptide(L)'
;MTHHHDAHGRIGDSDRSRLGKELIGGLRELSDLLKRKESAGGGSAKFTCHTIVLDFQPTQYDAASVKKVRKLLGASQSIFARFLGVTAKTVQSWEQGQSTPCDMACRFLDEIRADRDYWLKRLRRMATPKRQPAER
;
A
#
# COMPACT_ATOMS: atom_id res chain seq x y z
N MET A 1 46.86 -19.49 9.07
CA MET A 1 45.85 -19.90 10.04
C MET A 1 44.52 -19.28 9.65
N THR A 2 43.71 -20.11 9.08
CA THR A 2 42.38 -19.82 8.54
C THR A 2 41.35 -19.95 9.65
N HIS A 3 40.58 -18.91 9.94
CA HIS A 3 39.32 -19.04 10.66
C HIS A 3 38.17 -18.57 9.78
N HIS A 4 37.56 -19.56 9.19
CA HIS A 4 36.21 -19.52 8.60
C HIS A 4 35.19 -19.28 9.72
N HIS A 5 34.38 -18.25 9.60
CA HIS A 5 33.23 -18.08 10.47
C HIS A 5 31.96 -18.25 9.62
N ASP A 6 31.47 -19.49 9.58
CA ASP A 6 30.17 -19.85 9.05
C ASP A 6 29.12 -19.44 10.08
N ALA A 7 28.36 -18.37 9.78
CA ALA A 7 27.16 -18.03 10.50
C ALA A 7 25.93 -18.33 9.62
N HIS A 8 25.66 -19.64 9.42
CA HIS A 8 24.35 -20.08 8.94
C HIS A 8 23.44 -20.30 10.14
N GLY A 9 22.53 -19.33 10.39
CA GLY A 9 21.43 -19.46 11.31
C GLY A 9 20.53 -20.62 10.88
N ARG A 10 20.60 -21.74 11.58
CA ARG A 10 19.70 -22.87 11.43
C ARG A 10 18.32 -22.47 11.91
N ILE A 11 17.42 -22.21 10.97
CA ILE A 11 15.96 -22.20 11.23
C ILE A 11 15.61 -23.61 11.67
N GLY A 12 14.96 -23.73 12.83
CA GLY A 12 14.71 -25.02 13.50
C GLY A 12 14.05 -26.05 12.61
N ASP A 13 14.60 -27.25 12.64
CA ASP A 13 14.23 -28.39 11.79
C ASP A 13 12.76 -28.86 12.00
N SER A 14 12.17 -28.52 13.13
CA SER A 14 10.77 -28.86 13.48
C SER A 14 9.73 -28.06 12.71
N ASP A 15 10.02 -26.79 12.42
CA ASP A 15 9.08 -25.88 11.75
C ASP A 15 9.09 -26.10 10.21
N ARG A 16 10.26 -26.43 9.66
CA ARG A 16 10.38 -26.88 8.26
C ARG A 16 9.63 -28.16 7.99
N SER A 17 9.59 -29.08 8.95
CA SER A 17 8.91 -30.38 8.84
C SER A 17 7.38 -30.22 8.77
N ARG A 18 6.81 -29.30 9.53
CA ARG A 18 5.35 -29.09 9.58
C ARG A 18 4.85 -28.39 8.31
N LEU A 19 5.46 -27.27 7.93
CA LEU A 19 5.11 -26.53 6.72
C LEU A 19 5.35 -27.37 5.45
N GLY A 20 6.47 -28.10 5.42
CA GLY A 20 6.77 -29.01 4.31
C GLY A 20 5.74 -30.14 4.16
N LYS A 21 5.25 -30.70 5.27
CA LYS A 21 4.21 -31.74 5.24
C LYS A 21 2.85 -31.18 4.77
N GLU A 22 2.49 -29.98 5.21
CA GLU A 22 1.26 -29.30 4.80
C GLU A 22 1.29 -28.94 3.30
N LEU A 23 2.43 -28.44 2.80
CA LEU A 23 2.61 -28.17 1.38
C LEU A 23 2.56 -29.44 0.51
N ILE A 24 3.24 -30.49 0.95
CA ILE A 24 3.23 -31.79 0.23
C ILE A 24 1.82 -32.40 0.27
N GLY A 25 1.10 -32.26 1.39
CA GLY A 25 -0.30 -32.68 1.51
C GLY A 25 -1.19 -31.96 0.49
N GLY A 26 -1.14 -30.64 0.45
CA GLY A 26 -1.92 -29.85 -0.50
C GLY A 26 -1.57 -30.11 -1.97
N LEU A 27 -0.29 -30.33 -2.29
CA LEU A 27 0.14 -30.71 -3.65
C LEU A 27 -0.33 -32.11 -4.05
N ARG A 28 -0.38 -33.06 -3.11
CA ARG A 28 -0.92 -34.41 -3.37
C ARG A 28 -2.42 -34.37 -3.61
N GLU A 29 -3.18 -33.65 -2.80
CA GLU A 29 -4.62 -33.47 -3.00
C GLU A 29 -4.91 -32.81 -4.36
N LEU A 30 -4.15 -31.79 -4.74
CA LEU A 30 -4.29 -31.16 -6.06
C LEU A 30 -3.96 -32.17 -7.20
N SER A 31 -2.90 -32.97 -7.04
CA SER A 31 -2.53 -33.99 -8.01
C SER A 31 -3.62 -35.08 -8.16
N ASP A 32 -4.23 -35.48 -7.04
CA ASP A 32 -5.30 -36.48 -7.04
C ASP A 32 -6.60 -35.95 -7.66
N LEU A 33 -6.90 -34.67 -7.44
CA LEU A 33 -8.02 -33.98 -8.09
C LEU A 33 -7.82 -33.87 -9.61
N LEU A 34 -6.59 -33.60 -10.06
CA LEU A 34 -6.26 -33.54 -11.48
C LEU A 34 -6.37 -34.92 -12.15
N LYS A 35 -5.85 -35.98 -11.50
CA LYS A 35 -5.95 -37.37 -11.98
C LYS A 35 -7.39 -37.85 -12.03
N ARG A 36 -8.23 -37.52 -11.03
CA ARG A 36 -9.66 -37.82 -11.06
C ARG A 36 -10.38 -37.20 -12.25
N LYS A 37 -9.96 -36.00 -12.65
CA LYS A 37 -10.54 -35.28 -13.79
C LYS A 37 -10.16 -35.92 -15.14
N GLU A 38 -8.95 -36.46 -15.24
CA GLU A 38 -8.50 -37.16 -16.44
C GLU A 38 -9.24 -38.50 -16.66
N SER A 39 -9.58 -39.21 -15.57
CA SER A 39 -10.31 -40.49 -15.64
C SER A 39 -11.82 -40.33 -15.81
N ALA A 40 -12.38 -39.13 -15.59
CA ALA A 40 -13.83 -38.87 -15.73
C ALA A 40 -14.23 -38.20 -17.06
N GLY A 41 -13.54 -38.52 -18.16
CA GLY A 41 -13.95 -38.19 -19.53
C GLY A 41 -14.33 -36.69 -19.76
N GLY A 42 -13.38 -35.93 -20.25
CA GLY A 42 -13.68 -34.83 -21.18
C GLY A 42 -14.34 -33.55 -20.65
N GLY A 43 -14.05 -33.14 -19.46
CA GLY A 43 -14.35 -31.78 -19.01
C GLY A 43 -13.11 -30.90 -19.06
N SER A 44 -12.94 -30.12 -20.12
CA SER A 44 -11.93 -29.04 -20.13
C SER A 44 -12.18 -28.14 -18.94
N ALA A 45 -11.31 -28.19 -17.92
CA ALA A 45 -11.32 -27.20 -16.85
C ALA A 45 -10.91 -25.87 -17.48
N LYS A 46 -11.87 -25.04 -17.82
CA LYS A 46 -11.61 -23.66 -18.20
C LYS A 46 -11.08 -22.95 -16.98
N PHE A 47 -9.76 -22.88 -16.85
CA PHE A 47 -9.14 -21.93 -15.94
C PHE A 47 -9.42 -20.54 -16.52
N THR A 48 -10.33 -19.82 -15.91
CA THR A 48 -10.55 -18.42 -16.27
C THR A 48 -9.38 -17.64 -15.69
N CYS A 49 -8.37 -17.45 -16.50
CA CYS A 49 -7.28 -16.53 -16.15
C CYS A 49 -7.83 -15.11 -16.32
N HIS A 50 -8.19 -14.46 -15.23
CA HIS A 50 -8.53 -13.05 -15.27
C HIS A 50 -7.23 -12.26 -15.37
N THR A 51 -6.90 -11.81 -16.58
CA THR A 51 -5.84 -10.82 -16.74
C THR A 51 -6.37 -9.48 -16.25
N ILE A 52 -5.95 -9.08 -15.08
CA ILE A 52 -6.24 -7.73 -14.56
C ILE A 52 -5.20 -6.80 -15.17
N VAL A 53 -5.65 -5.92 -16.06
CA VAL A 53 -4.83 -4.81 -16.54
C VAL A 53 -4.94 -3.71 -15.49
N LEU A 54 -3.86 -3.49 -14.74
CA LEU A 54 -3.78 -2.40 -13.77
C LEU A 54 -3.27 -1.16 -14.50
N ASP A 55 -4.10 -0.13 -14.59
CA ASP A 55 -3.67 1.19 -15.02
C ASP A 55 -3.07 1.91 -13.80
N PHE A 56 -1.76 2.02 -13.80
CA PHE A 56 -1.01 2.68 -12.73
C PHE A 56 -0.66 4.14 -13.04
N GLN A 57 -1.24 4.73 -14.06
CA GLN A 57 -0.98 6.13 -14.38
C GLN A 57 -1.63 7.04 -13.33
N PRO A 58 -0.85 7.76 -12.52
CA PRO A 58 -1.42 8.69 -11.56
C PRO A 58 -2.02 9.89 -12.29
N THR A 59 -3.12 10.42 -11.73
CA THR A 59 -3.71 11.66 -12.24
C THR A 59 -2.69 12.80 -12.16
N GLN A 60 -2.59 13.61 -13.19
CA GLN A 60 -1.76 14.83 -13.15
C GLN A 60 -2.49 15.91 -12.35
N TYR A 61 -1.77 16.54 -11.44
CA TYR A 61 -2.30 17.59 -10.59
C TYR A 61 -1.65 18.93 -10.90
N ASP A 62 -2.49 19.90 -11.26
CA ASP A 62 -2.12 21.32 -11.34
C ASP A 62 -2.25 22.04 -9.99
N ALA A 63 -1.81 23.27 -9.92
CA ALA A 63 -1.83 24.07 -8.68
C ALA A 63 -3.24 24.19 -8.05
N ALA A 64 -4.25 24.38 -8.88
CA ALA A 64 -5.62 24.52 -8.43
C ALA A 64 -6.17 23.22 -7.86
N SER A 65 -5.86 22.08 -8.48
CA SER A 65 -6.28 20.74 -8.06
C SER A 65 -5.63 20.34 -6.74
N VAL A 66 -4.33 20.61 -6.53
CA VAL A 66 -3.66 20.36 -5.24
C VAL A 66 -4.32 21.18 -4.13
N LYS A 67 -4.55 22.46 -4.35
CA LYS A 67 -5.24 23.34 -3.41
C LYS A 67 -6.65 22.88 -3.09
N LYS A 68 -7.38 22.36 -4.10
CA LYS A 68 -8.73 21.81 -3.92
C LYS A 68 -8.71 20.57 -3.02
N VAL A 69 -7.79 19.64 -3.23
CA VAL A 69 -7.67 18.44 -2.38
C VAL A 69 -7.34 18.82 -0.94
N ARG A 70 -6.42 19.74 -0.71
CA ARG A 70 -6.12 20.23 0.64
C ARG A 70 -7.36 20.84 1.32
N LYS A 71 -8.13 21.64 0.59
CA LYS A 71 -9.36 22.24 1.11
C LYS A 71 -10.44 21.21 1.44
N LEU A 72 -10.51 20.09 0.70
CA LEU A 72 -11.41 18.98 1.03
C LEU A 72 -11.16 18.41 2.43
N LEU A 73 -9.91 18.40 2.87
CA LEU A 73 -9.53 17.98 4.23
C LEU A 73 -9.62 19.11 5.27
N GLY A 74 -9.93 20.35 4.88
CA GLY A 74 -9.92 21.51 5.77
C GLY A 74 -8.55 21.80 6.38
N ALA A 75 -7.46 21.36 5.73
CA ALA A 75 -6.12 21.45 6.28
C ALA A 75 -5.40 22.75 5.85
N SER A 76 -4.59 23.32 6.75
CA SER A 76 -3.61 24.35 6.38
C SER A 76 -2.48 23.72 5.53
N GLN A 77 -1.71 24.55 4.82
CA GLN A 77 -0.56 24.05 4.04
C GLN A 77 0.43 23.26 4.91
N SER A 78 0.71 23.73 6.12
CA SER A 78 1.63 23.07 7.06
C SER A 78 1.09 21.72 7.54
N ILE A 79 -0.20 21.61 7.86
CA ILE A 79 -0.84 20.35 8.27
C ILE A 79 -0.86 19.38 7.10
N PHE A 80 -1.23 19.86 5.93
CA PHE A 80 -1.28 19.05 4.71
C PHE A 80 0.10 18.51 4.31
N ALA A 81 1.12 19.36 4.39
CA ALA A 81 2.50 18.96 4.13
C ALA A 81 2.98 17.85 5.09
N ARG A 82 2.74 18.02 6.39
CA ARG A 82 3.07 16.98 7.40
C ARG A 82 2.30 15.70 7.17
N PHE A 83 1.06 15.80 6.73
CA PHE A 83 0.23 14.64 6.42
C PHE A 83 0.75 13.85 5.20
N LEU A 84 1.21 14.56 4.17
CA LEU A 84 1.82 13.97 2.97
C LEU A 84 3.29 13.53 3.18
N GLY A 85 3.93 13.92 4.28
CA GLY A 85 5.35 13.66 4.53
C GLY A 85 6.30 14.54 3.72
N VAL A 86 5.86 15.74 3.34
CA VAL A 86 6.65 16.74 2.61
C VAL A 86 6.80 18.04 3.41
N THR A 87 7.60 18.98 2.94
CA THR A 87 7.74 20.29 3.58
C THR A 87 6.57 21.23 3.22
N ALA A 88 6.25 22.18 4.10
CA ALA A 88 5.24 23.21 3.79
C ALA A 88 5.61 24.03 2.55
N LYS A 89 6.91 24.27 2.34
CA LYS A 89 7.43 24.96 1.14
C LYS A 89 7.14 24.17 -0.13
N THR A 90 7.22 22.84 -0.07
CA THR A 90 6.89 21.96 -1.20
C THR A 90 5.42 22.09 -1.59
N VAL A 91 4.50 22.03 -0.62
CA VAL A 91 3.06 22.22 -0.87
C VAL A 91 2.78 23.62 -1.43
N GLN A 92 3.42 24.63 -0.88
CA GLN A 92 3.30 26.01 -1.35
C GLN A 92 3.77 26.13 -2.81
N SER A 93 4.89 25.53 -3.15
CA SER A 93 5.42 25.50 -4.52
C SER A 93 4.45 24.82 -5.52
N TRP A 94 3.82 23.72 -5.10
CA TRP A 94 2.79 23.07 -5.90
C TRP A 94 1.56 23.95 -6.11
N GLU A 95 1.07 24.59 -5.05
CA GLU A 95 -0.11 25.48 -5.11
C GLU A 95 0.14 26.79 -5.85
N GLN A 96 1.39 27.19 -6.02
CA GLN A 96 1.80 28.33 -6.82
C GLN A 96 2.16 27.97 -8.28
N GLY A 97 2.16 26.69 -8.62
CA GLY A 97 2.52 26.21 -9.95
C GLY A 97 4.02 26.29 -10.27
N GLN A 98 4.87 26.50 -9.24
CA GLN A 98 6.33 26.55 -9.41
C GLN A 98 6.92 25.13 -9.59
N SER A 99 6.25 24.12 -9.07
CA SER A 99 6.60 22.71 -9.27
C SER A 99 5.33 21.85 -9.27
N THR A 100 5.45 20.64 -9.80
CA THR A 100 4.36 19.65 -9.82
C THR A 100 4.61 18.55 -8.78
N PRO A 101 3.55 17.96 -8.20
CA PRO A 101 3.72 16.80 -7.34
C PRO A 101 4.32 15.62 -8.09
N CYS A 102 5.16 14.83 -7.44
CA CYS A 102 5.66 13.58 -8.01
C CYS A 102 4.56 12.51 -8.07
N ASP A 103 4.76 11.45 -8.85
CA ASP A 103 3.77 10.39 -9.06
C ASP A 103 3.25 9.77 -7.77
N MET A 104 4.10 9.57 -6.77
CA MET A 104 3.67 9.07 -5.47
C MET A 104 2.71 10.04 -4.77
N ALA A 105 3.01 11.33 -4.80
CA ALA A 105 2.14 12.36 -4.25
C ALA A 105 0.82 12.43 -5.01
N CYS A 106 0.85 12.36 -6.34
CA CYS A 106 -0.34 12.33 -7.18
C CYS A 106 -1.26 11.15 -6.84
N ARG A 107 -0.71 9.93 -6.68
CA ARG A 107 -1.47 8.76 -6.25
C ARG A 107 -2.11 8.96 -4.87
N PHE A 108 -1.37 9.55 -3.95
CA PHE A 108 -1.90 9.82 -2.63
C PHE A 108 -3.04 10.87 -2.66
N LEU A 109 -2.93 11.87 -3.53
CA LEU A 109 -3.99 12.83 -3.77
C LEU A 109 -5.24 12.18 -4.40
N ASP A 110 -5.06 11.21 -5.30
CA ASP A 110 -6.15 10.41 -5.85
C ASP A 110 -6.90 9.63 -4.78
N GLU A 111 -6.18 8.98 -3.86
CA GLU A 111 -6.78 8.27 -2.72
C GLU A 111 -7.57 9.19 -1.79
N ILE A 112 -7.05 10.39 -1.51
CA ILE A 112 -7.77 11.39 -0.71
C ILE A 112 -9.06 11.82 -1.39
N ARG A 113 -9.07 11.96 -2.71
CA ARG A 113 -10.27 12.31 -3.48
C ARG A 113 -11.28 11.18 -3.52
N ALA A 114 -10.81 9.94 -3.61
CA ALA A 114 -11.66 8.75 -3.69
C ALA A 114 -12.45 8.54 -2.38
N ASP A 115 -11.82 8.70 -1.23
CA ASP A 115 -12.47 8.56 0.08
C ASP A 115 -12.07 9.69 1.05
N ARG A 116 -12.66 10.86 0.82
CA ARG A 116 -12.45 12.05 1.66
C ARG A 116 -12.72 11.79 3.14
N ASP A 117 -13.79 11.08 3.47
CA ASP A 117 -14.26 10.93 4.85
C ASP A 117 -13.34 10.04 5.67
N TYR A 118 -12.79 8.99 5.05
CA TYR A 118 -11.76 8.15 5.66
C TYR A 118 -10.52 8.98 6.01
N TRP A 119 -10.02 9.75 5.05
CA TRP A 119 -8.80 10.54 5.23
C TRP A 119 -8.99 11.71 6.21
N LEU A 120 -10.18 12.31 6.25
CA LEU A 120 -10.52 13.33 7.23
C LEU A 120 -10.55 12.76 8.66
N LYS A 121 -11.14 11.59 8.87
CA LYS A 121 -11.12 10.88 10.16
C LYS A 121 -9.69 10.53 10.58
N ARG A 122 -8.87 10.08 9.63
CA ARG A 122 -7.47 9.74 9.87
C ARG A 122 -6.66 10.98 10.28
N LEU A 123 -6.81 12.08 9.56
CA LEU A 123 -6.15 13.35 9.87
C LEU A 123 -6.51 13.85 11.28
N ARG A 124 -7.79 13.80 11.63
CA ARG A 124 -8.27 14.19 12.97
C ARG A 124 -7.68 13.32 14.08
N ARG A 125 -7.49 12.04 13.88
CA ARG A 125 -6.85 11.13 14.85
C ARG A 125 -5.37 11.46 15.06
N MET A 126 -4.71 11.96 14.04
CA MET A 126 -3.28 12.34 14.08
C MET A 126 -3.08 13.75 14.64
N ALA A 127 -4.12 14.58 14.63
CA ALA A 127 -4.11 15.91 15.24
C ALA A 127 -4.24 15.78 16.76
N THR A 128 -3.12 15.70 17.47
CA THR A 128 -3.12 15.81 18.94
C THR A 128 -3.47 17.24 19.32
N PRO A 129 -4.51 17.48 20.14
CA PRO A 129 -4.82 18.82 20.60
C PRO A 129 -3.63 19.33 21.42
N LYS A 130 -3.04 20.44 20.99
CA LYS A 130 -2.04 21.15 21.78
C LYS A 130 -2.74 21.64 23.06
N ARG A 131 -2.45 20.98 24.19
CA ARG A 131 -2.90 21.48 25.49
C ARG A 131 -2.32 22.88 25.64
N GLN A 132 -3.15 23.91 25.56
CA GLN A 132 -2.77 25.22 25.99
C GLN A 132 -2.55 25.15 27.51
N PRO A 133 -1.40 25.58 28.04
CA PRO A 133 -1.27 25.75 29.47
C PRO A 133 -2.35 26.76 29.90
N ALA A 134 -3.15 26.35 30.89
CA ALA A 134 -4.10 27.25 31.50
C ALA A 134 -3.30 28.46 32.06
N GLU A 135 -3.49 29.64 31.50
CA GLU A 135 -3.05 30.88 32.12
C GLU A 135 -3.78 30.97 33.46
N ARG A 136 -2.98 31.00 34.53
CA ARG A 136 -3.45 31.35 35.87
C ARG A 136 -3.36 32.85 36.06
#